data_fe0afce87d9ac0bc69057037e73c4512
#
_entry.id   fe0afce87d9ac0bc69057037e73c4512
#
_cell.length_a   1.000
_cell.length_b   1.000
_cell.length_c   1.000
_cell.angle_alpha   90.00
_cell.angle_beta   90.00
_cell.angle_gamma   90.00
#
_symmetry.space_group_name_H-M   'P 1'
#
loop_
_entity.id
_entity.type
_entity.pdbx_description
1 polymer ?
#
loop_
_entity_poly.entity_id
_entity_poly.type
_entity_poly.pdbx_seq_one_letter_code
_entity_poly.pdbx_strand_id
1 'polypeptide(L)'
;MVNGNDSTRGCIDAPLAMLGGTFDPVHYGHLRLADDVRRALTLAEVRLVPAADPPHRPPPKAGARDRVAMLELGVREFPGLVVDTREIARGGKNYTVDTLAALRADLPRTPLLLLLGADQFRSLSSWHRWQALFDLAHLVVVPRPGIALGEELPGAIAREWQARHIGEAQGLRSRIAGSIYVQPVTPQPISSTAIRSALARSGGDPAEVAGLLPPAVLAYIESNGLYKQPTHAS
;
A
#
# COMPACT_ATOMS: atom_id res chain seq x y z
N MET A 1 45.06 -30.30 8.25
CA MET A 1 43.72 -30.09 8.82
C MET A 1 43.33 -28.70 8.45
N VAL A 2 42.47 -28.56 7.45
CA VAL A 2 42.01 -27.26 6.96
C VAL A 2 40.61 -27.07 7.57
N ASN A 3 40.51 -26.11 8.50
CA ASN A 3 39.25 -25.72 9.08
C ASN A 3 38.39 -25.02 8.00
N GLY A 4 37.41 -25.72 7.47
CA GLY A 4 36.36 -25.15 6.66
C GLY A 4 35.51 -24.23 7.52
N ASN A 5 35.74 -22.93 7.40
CA ASN A 5 34.87 -21.91 7.99
C ASN A 5 33.61 -21.83 7.13
N ASP A 6 32.56 -22.52 7.55
CA ASP A 6 31.22 -22.45 6.94
C ASP A 6 30.61 -21.08 7.23
N SER A 7 30.95 -20.08 6.41
CA SER A 7 30.49 -18.69 6.50
C SER A 7 29.22 -18.45 5.68
N THR A 8 28.39 -19.44 5.44
CA THR A 8 27.05 -19.26 4.82
C THR A 8 25.97 -18.98 5.85
N ARG A 9 26.19 -18.03 6.75
CA ARG A 9 25.06 -17.32 7.35
C ARG A 9 24.47 -16.46 6.24
N GLY A 10 23.38 -16.94 5.64
CA GLY A 10 22.72 -16.29 4.50
C GLY A 10 22.46 -14.81 4.78
N CYS A 11 23.13 -13.95 4.04
CA CYS A 11 22.94 -12.51 4.13
C CYS A 11 21.47 -12.19 3.84
N ILE A 12 20.84 -11.44 4.73
CA ILE A 12 19.48 -10.89 4.51
C ILE A 12 19.60 -9.80 3.45
N ASP A 13 18.74 -9.86 2.43
CA ASP A 13 18.72 -8.89 1.34
C ASP A 13 18.19 -7.52 1.82
N ALA A 14 18.28 -6.48 0.98
CA ALA A 14 17.69 -5.18 1.29
C ALA A 14 16.17 -5.27 1.38
N PRO A 15 15.52 -4.58 2.35
CA PRO A 15 14.08 -4.64 2.51
C PRO A 15 13.29 -4.10 1.31
N LEU A 16 12.14 -4.71 1.04
CA LEU A 16 11.17 -4.31 0.04
C LEU A 16 9.83 -3.99 0.70
N ALA A 17 9.25 -2.83 0.40
CA ALA A 17 7.92 -2.49 0.88
C ALA A 17 6.83 -2.70 -0.17
N MET A 18 5.62 -3.04 0.30
CA MET A 18 4.41 -3.19 -0.50
C MET A 18 3.29 -2.31 0.09
N LEU A 19 2.66 -1.51 -0.76
CA LEU A 19 1.43 -0.78 -0.46
C LEU A 19 0.30 -1.30 -1.35
N GLY A 20 -0.64 -2.04 -0.77
CA GLY A 20 -1.84 -2.48 -1.45
C GLY A 20 -2.93 -1.41 -1.43
N GLY A 21 -3.69 -1.29 -2.51
CA GLY A 21 -4.79 -0.33 -2.58
C GLY A 21 -5.68 -0.50 -3.80
N THR A 22 -6.88 0.08 -3.73
CA THR A 22 -7.76 0.11 -4.91
C THR A 22 -7.26 1.09 -5.96
N PHE A 23 -6.66 2.22 -5.53
CA PHE A 23 -6.16 3.31 -6.37
C PHE A 23 -7.20 3.77 -7.42
N ASP A 24 -8.34 4.21 -6.95
CA ASP A 24 -9.52 4.54 -7.77
C ASP A 24 -10.00 6.00 -7.54
N PRO A 25 -9.27 7.01 -8.03
CA PRO A 25 -7.93 6.99 -8.64
C PRO A 25 -6.78 6.97 -7.62
N VAL A 26 -5.56 6.73 -8.11
CA VAL A 26 -4.35 7.09 -7.37
C VAL A 26 -4.30 8.61 -7.17
N HIS A 27 -3.72 9.05 -6.06
CA HIS A 27 -3.58 10.49 -5.74
C HIS A 27 -2.32 10.74 -4.90
N TYR A 28 -1.95 11.99 -4.73
CA TYR A 28 -0.75 12.37 -3.97
C TYR A 28 -0.72 11.83 -2.55
N GLY A 29 -1.89 11.62 -1.92
CA GLY A 29 -1.95 10.97 -0.60
C GLY A 29 -1.37 9.54 -0.58
N HIS A 30 -1.57 8.76 -1.64
CA HIS A 30 -0.95 7.44 -1.78
C HIS A 30 0.53 7.52 -2.12
N LEU A 31 0.88 8.37 -3.11
CA LEU A 31 2.23 8.45 -3.66
C LEU A 31 3.22 9.04 -2.64
N ARG A 32 2.83 10.13 -1.97
CA ARG A 32 3.67 10.77 -0.94
C ARG A 32 3.84 9.88 0.28
N LEU A 33 2.77 9.19 0.74
CA LEU A 33 2.87 8.21 1.82
C LEU A 33 3.92 7.14 1.49
N ALA A 34 3.84 6.56 0.29
CA ALA A 34 4.77 5.52 -0.14
C ALA A 34 6.21 6.05 -0.26
N ASP A 35 6.42 7.26 -0.79
CA ASP A 35 7.74 7.86 -0.93
C ASP A 35 8.32 8.33 0.41
N ASP A 36 7.50 8.88 1.31
CA ASP A 36 7.93 9.25 2.67
C ASP A 36 8.45 8.00 3.41
N VAL A 37 7.73 6.89 3.37
CA VAL A 37 8.17 5.61 3.96
C VAL A 37 9.44 5.12 3.28
N ARG A 38 9.50 5.15 1.94
CA ARG A 38 10.68 4.75 1.17
C ARG A 38 11.93 5.51 1.63
N ARG A 39 11.84 6.81 1.73
CA ARG A 39 12.94 7.68 2.16
C ARG A 39 13.31 7.45 3.62
N ALA A 40 12.32 7.44 4.52
CA ALA A 40 12.55 7.29 5.96
C ALA A 40 13.22 5.96 6.31
N LEU A 41 12.83 4.87 5.63
CA LEU A 41 13.40 3.54 5.85
C LEU A 41 14.57 3.21 4.89
N THR A 42 14.99 4.17 4.06
CA THR A 42 16.09 4.00 3.08
C THR A 42 15.87 2.74 2.22
N LEU A 43 14.69 2.65 1.60
CA LEU A 43 14.33 1.54 0.72
C LEU A 43 14.70 1.88 -0.71
N ALA A 44 15.16 0.89 -1.48
CA ALA A 44 15.41 1.04 -2.91
C ALA A 44 14.09 1.28 -3.66
N GLU A 45 13.04 0.50 -3.31
CA GLU A 45 11.73 0.62 -3.95
C GLU A 45 10.57 0.34 -2.98
N VAL A 46 9.39 0.87 -3.34
CA VAL A 46 8.10 0.49 -2.76
C VAL A 46 7.19 0.05 -3.89
N ARG A 47 6.62 -1.14 -3.78
CA ARG A 47 5.65 -1.68 -4.76
C ARG A 47 4.25 -1.26 -4.41
N LEU A 48 3.59 -0.57 -5.35
CA LEU A 48 2.16 -0.27 -5.27
C LEU A 48 1.40 -1.39 -6.00
N VAL A 49 0.58 -2.11 -5.25
CA VAL A 49 -0.15 -3.29 -5.75
C VAL A 49 -1.63 -2.93 -5.90
N PRO A 50 -2.11 -2.66 -7.14
CA PRO A 50 -3.52 -2.37 -7.37
C PRO A 50 -4.37 -3.64 -7.19
N ALA A 51 -5.36 -3.56 -6.29
CA ALA A 51 -6.29 -4.67 -6.04
C ALA A 51 -7.12 -4.98 -7.30
N ALA A 52 -7.25 -6.27 -7.64
CA ALA A 52 -8.12 -6.70 -8.74
C ALA A 52 -9.60 -6.56 -8.33
N ASP A 53 -10.05 -7.38 -7.41
CA ASP A 53 -11.40 -7.38 -6.85
C ASP A 53 -11.29 -7.40 -5.31
N PRO A 54 -11.36 -6.22 -4.64
CA PRO A 54 -11.21 -6.15 -3.19
C PRO A 54 -12.44 -6.73 -2.50
N PRO A 55 -12.32 -7.87 -1.77
CA PRO A 55 -13.46 -8.61 -1.25
C PRO A 55 -14.26 -7.88 -0.14
N HIS A 56 -13.68 -6.84 0.46
CA HIS A 56 -14.27 -6.08 1.58
C HIS A 56 -14.66 -4.64 1.21
N ARG A 57 -14.70 -4.30 -0.10
CA ARG A 57 -15.05 -2.97 -0.57
C ARG A 57 -16.03 -3.06 -1.74
N PRO A 58 -16.84 -2.02 -1.97
CA PRO A 58 -17.62 -1.91 -3.20
C PRO A 58 -16.71 -2.02 -4.43
N PRO A 59 -17.23 -2.53 -5.55
CA PRO A 59 -16.48 -2.56 -6.80
C PRO A 59 -15.90 -1.18 -7.15
N PRO A 60 -14.66 -1.13 -7.66
CA PRO A 60 -14.06 0.12 -8.12
C PRO A 60 -14.92 0.78 -9.21
N LYS A 61 -14.88 2.11 -9.28
CA LYS A 61 -15.60 2.87 -10.32
C LYS A 61 -14.86 2.83 -11.65
N ALA A 62 -13.52 2.87 -11.63
CA ALA A 62 -12.71 2.67 -12.82
C ALA A 62 -12.31 1.19 -12.96
N GLY A 63 -12.25 0.73 -14.20
CA GLY A 63 -11.80 -0.62 -14.54
C GLY A 63 -10.35 -0.89 -14.09
N ALA A 64 -9.98 -2.15 -13.96
CA ALA A 64 -8.63 -2.54 -13.53
C ALA A 64 -7.55 -1.95 -14.45
N ARG A 65 -7.78 -1.95 -15.77
CA ARG A 65 -6.87 -1.37 -16.77
C ARG A 65 -6.64 0.13 -16.53
N ASP A 66 -7.71 0.88 -16.31
CA ASP A 66 -7.62 2.33 -16.09
C ASP A 66 -6.90 2.64 -14.78
N ARG A 67 -7.18 1.87 -13.71
CA ARG A 67 -6.51 2.05 -12.41
C ARG A 67 -5.01 1.78 -12.49
N VAL A 68 -4.60 0.76 -13.25
CA VAL A 68 -3.18 0.47 -13.53
C VAL A 68 -2.56 1.60 -14.33
N ALA A 69 -3.20 2.05 -15.43
CA ALA A 69 -2.69 3.15 -16.25
C ALA A 69 -2.50 4.44 -15.45
N MET A 70 -3.50 4.81 -14.63
CA MET A 70 -3.40 5.96 -13.74
C MET A 70 -2.25 5.81 -12.72
N LEU A 71 -2.07 4.61 -12.17
CA LEU A 71 -1.01 4.34 -11.20
C LEU A 71 0.38 4.43 -11.85
N GLU A 72 0.55 3.86 -13.05
CA GLU A 72 1.78 3.97 -13.85
C GLU A 72 2.14 5.42 -14.22
N LEU A 73 1.13 6.24 -14.54
CA LEU A 73 1.32 7.67 -14.75
C LEU A 73 1.74 8.37 -13.45
N GLY A 74 1.09 8.03 -12.34
CA GLY A 74 1.35 8.67 -11.04
C GLY A 74 2.74 8.40 -10.48
N VAL A 75 3.25 7.19 -10.63
CA VAL A 75 4.58 6.83 -10.08
C VAL A 75 5.75 7.49 -10.83
N ARG A 76 5.53 8.03 -12.03
CA ARG A 76 6.60 8.70 -12.80
C ARG A 76 7.21 9.89 -12.08
N GLU A 77 6.45 10.57 -11.22
CA GLU A 77 6.94 11.69 -10.41
C GLU A 77 7.73 11.23 -9.16
N PHE A 78 7.74 9.93 -8.85
CA PHE A 78 8.29 9.40 -7.62
C PHE A 78 9.29 8.26 -7.90
N PRO A 79 10.57 8.56 -8.18
CA PRO A 79 11.59 7.54 -8.38
C PRO A 79 11.68 6.56 -7.19
N GLY A 80 11.63 5.26 -7.51
CA GLY A 80 11.61 4.19 -6.51
C GLY A 80 10.21 3.74 -6.10
N LEU A 81 9.13 4.35 -6.64
CA LEU A 81 7.79 3.74 -6.61
C LEU A 81 7.58 2.91 -7.88
N VAL A 82 7.16 1.67 -7.72
CA VAL A 82 6.99 0.69 -8.80
C VAL A 82 5.58 0.10 -8.76
N VAL A 83 4.94 -0.04 -9.90
CA VAL A 83 3.64 -0.71 -10.00
C VAL A 83 3.86 -2.21 -10.13
N ASP A 84 3.22 -2.99 -9.25
CA ASP A 84 3.22 -4.45 -9.30
C ASP A 84 1.80 -4.95 -9.59
N THR A 85 1.58 -5.41 -10.81
CA THR A 85 0.26 -5.80 -11.31
C THR A 85 -0.14 -7.25 -11.01
N ARG A 86 0.58 -7.95 -10.12
CA ARG A 86 0.36 -9.38 -9.81
C ARG A 86 -1.06 -9.76 -9.42
N GLU A 87 -1.76 -8.89 -8.69
CA GLU A 87 -3.17 -9.14 -8.33
C GLU A 87 -4.08 -9.02 -9.55
N ILE A 88 -3.87 -8.01 -10.39
CA ILE A 88 -4.61 -7.84 -11.64
C ILE A 88 -4.36 -9.02 -12.59
N ALA A 89 -3.11 -9.46 -12.73
CA ALA A 89 -2.75 -10.61 -13.57
C ALA A 89 -3.35 -11.92 -13.07
N ARG A 90 -3.46 -12.10 -11.75
CA ARG A 90 -4.12 -13.27 -11.15
C ARG A 90 -5.63 -13.26 -11.38
N GLY A 91 -6.24 -12.08 -11.36
CA GLY A 91 -7.69 -11.91 -11.45
C GLY A 91 -8.45 -12.42 -10.22
N GLY A 92 -9.78 -12.27 -10.24
CA GLY A 92 -10.66 -12.75 -9.17
C GLY A 92 -10.41 -12.09 -7.81
N LYS A 93 -10.89 -12.74 -6.74
CA LYS A 93 -10.68 -12.28 -5.36
C LYS A 93 -9.23 -12.46 -4.96
N ASN A 94 -8.60 -11.39 -4.51
CA ASN A 94 -7.23 -11.39 -4.04
C ASN A 94 -7.19 -10.99 -2.56
N TYR A 95 -6.42 -11.75 -1.78
CA TYR A 95 -6.17 -11.46 -0.38
C TYR A 95 -4.71 -11.07 -0.20
N THR A 96 -4.45 -10.12 0.68
CA THR A 96 -3.09 -9.64 0.98
C THR A 96 -2.13 -10.77 1.36
N VAL A 97 -2.61 -11.79 2.08
CA VAL A 97 -1.81 -12.95 2.46
C VAL A 97 -1.31 -13.74 1.25
N ASP A 98 -2.14 -13.90 0.21
CA ASP A 98 -1.74 -14.64 -1.00
C ASP A 98 -0.74 -13.83 -1.85
N THR A 99 -0.90 -12.52 -1.86
CA THR A 99 0.03 -11.60 -2.53
C THR A 99 1.39 -11.60 -1.84
N LEU A 100 1.43 -11.54 -0.51
CA LEU A 100 2.67 -11.65 0.25
C LEU A 100 3.30 -13.04 0.14
N ALA A 101 2.51 -14.11 0.10
CA ALA A 101 3.03 -15.46 -0.11
C ALA A 101 3.74 -15.60 -1.47
N ALA A 102 3.14 -15.03 -2.53
CA ALA A 102 3.78 -14.98 -3.85
C ALA A 102 5.08 -14.15 -3.83
N LEU A 103 5.06 -12.96 -3.19
CA LEU A 103 6.28 -12.16 -3.02
C LEU A 103 7.36 -12.90 -2.23
N ARG A 104 6.99 -13.61 -1.18
CA ARG A 104 7.92 -14.39 -0.35
C ARG A 104 8.55 -15.55 -1.13
N ALA A 105 7.78 -16.19 -2.02
CA ALA A 105 8.30 -17.23 -2.91
C ALA A 105 9.33 -16.68 -3.89
N ASP A 106 9.07 -15.49 -4.45
CA ASP A 106 10.00 -14.81 -5.36
C ASP A 106 11.26 -14.29 -4.64
N LEU A 107 11.12 -13.87 -3.38
CA LEU A 107 12.11 -13.14 -2.58
C LEU A 107 12.31 -13.79 -1.21
N PRO A 108 12.88 -15.02 -1.13
CA PRO A 108 12.87 -15.83 0.09
C PRO A 108 13.71 -15.24 1.24
N ARG A 109 14.70 -14.38 0.94
CA ARG A 109 15.59 -13.78 1.94
C ARG A 109 15.39 -12.28 2.16
N THR A 110 14.46 -11.66 1.44
CA THR A 110 14.19 -10.22 1.50
C THR A 110 13.21 -9.91 2.65
N PRO A 111 13.53 -9.00 3.58
CA PRO A 111 12.54 -8.47 4.50
C PRO A 111 11.41 -7.80 3.73
N LEU A 112 10.21 -8.36 3.80
CA LEU A 112 9.03 -7.76 3.20
C LEU A 112 8.35 -6.86 4.22
N LEU A 113 7.99 -5.64 3.81
CA LEU A 113 7.30 -4.64 4.63
C LEU A 113 5.91 -4.38 4.05
N LEU A 114 4.85 -4.78 4.76
CA LEU A 114 3.48 -4.45 4.40
C LEU A 114 3.11 -3.10 5.00
N LEU A 115 2.87 -2.10 4.15
CA LEU A 115 2.45 -0.76 4.58
C LEU A 115 0.94 -0.74 4.83
N LEU A 116 0.53 -0.30 6.02
CA LEU A 116 -0.86 -0.25 6.46
C LEU A 116 -1.17 1.10 7.11
N GLY A 117 -2.31 1.70 6.79
CA GLY A 117 -2.85 2.79 7.59
C GLY A 117 -3.29 2.29 8.99
N ALA A 118 -3.29 3.15 9.98
CA ALA A 118 -3.74 2.84 11.34
C ALA A 118 -5.13 2.18 11.38
N ASP A 119 -6.08 2.65 10.57
CA ASP A 119 -7.44 2.08 10.49
C ASP A 119 -7.43 0.62 10.01
N GLN A 120 -6.59 0.33 9.01
CA GLN A 120 -6.42 -1.02 8.47
C GLN A 120 -5.76 -1.94 9.50
N PHE A 121 -4.78 -1.44 10.23
CA PHE A 121 -4.15 -2.20 11.31
C PHE A 121 -5.13 -2.52 12.44
N ARG A 122 -5.96 -1.57 12.87
CA ARG A 122 -7.00 -1.80 13.88
C ARG A 122 -8.02 -2.86 13.45
N SER A 123 -8.36 -2.92 12.18
CA SER A 123 -9.30 -3.89 11.60
C SER A 123 -8.63 -5.16 11.05
N LEU A 124 -7.32 -5.34 11.23
CA LEU A 124 -6.54 -6.42 10.62
C LEU A 124 -7.07 -7.81 10.96
N SER A 125 -7.63 -8.00 12.16
CA SER A 125 -8.21 -9.28 12.60
C SER A 125 -9.41 -9.74 11.77
N SER A 126 -10.01 -8.87 10.97
CA SER A 126 -11.07 -9.22 10.01
C SER A 126 -10.53 -9.70 8.65
N TRP A 127 -9.22 -9.61 8.40
CA TRP A 127 -8.64 -10.00 7.13
C TRP A 127 -8.47 -11.52 7.02
N HIS A 128 -8.60 -12.02 5.81
CA HIS A 128 -8.42 -13.44 5.54
C HIS A 128 -7.04 -13.92 5.97
N ARG A 129 -6.97 -14.92 6.85
CA ARG A 129 -5.73 -15.52 7.39
C ARG A 129 -4.74 -14.49 7.92
N TRP A 130 -5.22 -13.46 8.60
CA TRP A 130 -4.45 -12.30 9.02
C TRP A 130 -3.21 -12.63 9.87
N GLN A 131 -3.25 -13.70 10.70
CA GLN A 131 -2.10 -14.11 11.50
C GLN A 131 -0.91 -14.53 10.62
N ALA A 132 -1.18 -15.18 9.47
CA ALA A 132 -0.12 -15.60 8.54
C ALA A 132 0.65 -14.42 7.92
N LEU A 133 0.13 -13.19 7.98
CA LEU A 133 0.84 -12.00 7.52
C LEU A 133 2.16 -11.80 8.27
N PHE A 134 2.20 -12.14 9.58
CA PHE A 134 3.40 -12.00 10.40
C PHE A 134 4.52 -13.02 10.05
N ASP A 135 4.15 -14.14 9.43
CA ASP A 135 5.14 -15.11 8.93
C ASP A 135 5.73 -14.68 7.58
N LEU A 136 5.02 -13.80 6.86
CA LEU A 136 5.37 -13.39 5.51
C LEU A 136 6.04 -12.02 5.43
N ALA A 137 5.68 -11.08 6.31
CA ALA A 137 6.15 -9.70 6.27
C ALA A 137 6.24 -9.05 7.66
N HIS A 138 6.97 -7.96 7.76
CA HIS A 138 6.80 -6.97 8.82
C HIS A 138 5.60 -6.09 8.50
N LEU A 139 4.87 -5.62 9.51
CA LEU A 139 3.82 -4.63 9.35
C LEU A 139 4.37 -3.24 9.68
N VAL A 140 4.37 -2.35 8.70
CA VAL A 140 4.74 -0.95 8.88
C VAL A 140 3.45 -0.14 8.93
N VAL A 141 3.11 0.31 10.13
CA VAL A 141 1.87 1.04 10.39
C VAL A 141 2.12 2.53 10.24
N VAL A 142 1.35 3.15 9.36
CA VAL A 142 1.39 4.60 9.15
C VAL A 142 0.24 5.23 9.95
N PRO A 143 0.57 6.04 10.98
CA PRO A 143 -0.44 6.71 11.78
C PRO A 143 -1.19 7.77 10.98
N ARG A 144 -2.41 8.07 11.39
CA ARG A 144 -3.15 9.24 10.94
C ARG A 144 -3.26 10.26 12.08
N PRO A 145 -3.35 11.56 11.79
CA PRO A 145 -3.59 12.57 12.80
C PRO A 145 -4.79 12.21 13.69
N GLY A 146 -4.62 12.29 15.01
CA GLY A 146 -5.68 12.02 15.98
C GLY A 146 -5.93 10.55 16.29
N ILE A 147 -5.20 9.60 15.68
CA ILE A 147 -5.31 8.17 16.01
C ILE A 147 -4.05 7.74 16.77
N ALA A 148 -4.16 7.58 18.08
CA ALA A 148 -3.12 6.96 18.90
C ALA A 148 -3.04 5.45 18.58
N LEU A 149 -1.83 4.99 18.22
CA LEU A 149 -1.55 3.56 18.09
C LEU A 149 -1.07 3.04 19.44
N GLY A 150 -1.67 1.96 19.92
CA GLY A 150 -1.34 1.34 21.22
C GLY A 150 -2.40 1.52 22.30
N GLU A 151 -3.18 2.58 22.27
CA GLU A 151 -4.36 2.75 23.11
C GLU A 151 -5.59 2.23 22.37
N GLU A 152 -6.42 1.40 23.03
CA GLU A 152 -7.67 0.85 22.48
C GLU A 152 -7.54 -0.04 21.23
N LEU A 153 -6.46 -0.80 21.08
CA LEU A 153 -6.39 -1.84 20.05
C LEU A 153 -7.33 -2.99 20.39
N PRO A 154 -8.05 -3.59 19.39
CA PRO A 154 -8.83 -4.81 19.61
C PRO A 154 -7.96 -5.93 20.21
N GLY A 155 -8.50 -6.72 21.14
CA GLY A 155 -7.74 -7.64 21.97
C GLY A 155 -6.80 -8.61 21.22
N ALA A 156 -7.20 -9.09 20.03
CA ALA A 156 -6.33 -9.91 19.18
C ALA A 156 -5.13 -9.10 18.65
N ILE A 157 -5.37 -7.87 18.18
CA ILE A 157 -4.33 -6.98 17.65
C ILE A 157 -3.44 -6.45 18.78
N ALA A 158 -4.02 -6.18 19.96
CA ALA A 158 -3.25 -5.74 21.14
C ALA A 158 -2.21 -6.80 21.54
N ARG A 159 -2.55 -8.10 21.51
CA ARG A 159 -1.60 -9.19 21.80
C ARG A 159 -0.44 -9.22 20.79
N GLU A 160 -0.74 -9.12 19.50
CA GLU A 160 0.32 -9.09 18.47
C GLU A 160 1.18 -7.82 18.59
N TRP A 161 0.57 -6.69 18.92
CA TRP A 161 1.29 -5.45 19.18
C TRP A 161 2.29 -5.63 20.32
N GLN A 162 1.86 -6.12 21.47
CA GLN A 162 2.72 -6.35 22.64
C GLN A 162 3.89 -7.31 22.33
N ALA A 163 3.62 -8.34 21.54
CA ALA A 163 4.62 -9.36 21.22
C ALA A 163 5.62 -8.95 20.13
N ARG A 164 5.25 -8.03 19.21
CA ARG A 164 5.97 -7.80 17.96
C ARG A 164 6.37 -6.36 17.68
N HIS A 165 5.87 -5.40 18.46
CA HIS A 165 6.20 -3.99 18.25
C HIS A 165 7.69 -3.74 18.53
N ILE A 166 8.32 -3.01 17.63
CA ILE A 166 9.71 -2.56 17.74
C ILE A 166 9.76 -1.03 17.68
N GLY A 167 10.61 -0.42 18.50
CA GLY A 167 10.79 1.03 18.55
C GLY A 167 11.72 1.58 17.47
N GLU A 168 12.56 0.72 16.86
CA GLU A 168 13.60 1.16 15.94
C GLU A 168 13.50 0.46 14.59
N ALA A 169 13.60 1.24 13.50
CA ALA A 169 13.53 0.74 12.13
C ALA A 169 14.63 -0.30 11.79
N GLN A 170 15.78 -0.25 12.47
CA GLN A 170 16.86 -1.20 12.26
C GLN A 170 16.43 -2.65 12.50
N GLY A 171 15.47 -2.89 13.40
CA GLY A 171 14.89 -4.20 13.64
C GLY A 171 14.20 -4.83 12.43
N LEU A 172 13.75 -4.02 11.45
CA LEU A 172 13.18 -4.49 10.19
C LEU A 172 14.20 -5.15 9.26
N ARG A 173 15.50 -4.98 9.52
CA ARG A 173 16.61 -5.54 8.73
C ARG A 173 17.24 -6.77 9.39
N SER A 174 16.85 -7.09 10.62
CA SER A 174 17.43 -8.19 11.39
C SER A 174 16.77 -9.55 11.14
N ARG A 175 15.57 -9.55 10.57
CA ARG A 175 14.78 -10.74 10.21
C ARG A 175 13.94 -10.47 8.97
N ILE A 176 13.40 -11.52 8.34
CA ILE A 176 12.65 -11.37 7.09
C ILE A 176 11.18 -11.00 7.27
N ALA A 177 10.61 -11.17 8.47
CA ALA A 177 9.19 -10.95 8.78
C ALA A 177 8.93 -10.84 10.29
N GLY A 178 7.71 -10.53 10.71
CA GLY A 178 7.17 -10.76 12.05
C GLY A 178 7.21 -9.59 13.02
N SER A 179 7.79 -8.45 12.66
CA SER A 179 7.77 -7.23 13.50
C SER A 179 6.62 -6.30 13.12
N ILE A 180 6.21 -5.45 14.06
CA ILE A 180 5.33 -4.30 13.86
C ILE A 180 6.16 -3.05 14.13
N TYR A 181 6.15 -2.10 13.19
CA TYR A 181 6.85 -0.83 13.32
C TYR A 181 5.93 0.33 12.95
N VAL A 182 6.02 1.43 13.68
CA VAL A 182 5.24 2.64 13.38
C VAL A 182 6.14 3.62 12.63
N GLN A 183 5.77 3.95 11.40
CA GLN A 183 6.45 4.95 10.59
C GLN A 183 5.59 6.21 10.46
N PRO A 184 5.91 7.29 11.16
CA PRO A 184 5.28 8.58 10.92
C PRO A 184 5.58 9.09 9.51
N VAL A 185 4.58 9.68 8.86
CA VAL A 185 4.67 10.36 7.57
C VAL A 185 3.94 11.69 7.63
N THR A 186 4.20 12.55 6.65
CA THR A 186 3.48 13.82 6.51
C THR A 186 2.01 13.54 6.15
N PRO A 187 1.04 13.93 6.99
CA PRO A 187 -0.37 13.70 6.72
C PRO A 187 -0.83 14.37 5.43
N GLN A 188 -1.57 13.64 4.62
CA GLN A 188 -2.18 14.16 3.40
C GLN A 188 -3.71 13.99 3.49
N PRO A 189 -4.49 15.06 3.66
CA PRO A 189 -5.96 14.98 3.78
C PRO A 189 -6.62 14.80 2.41
N ILE A 190 -6.18 13.79 1.65
CA ILE A 190 -6.65 13.49 0.30
C ILE A 190 -7.32 12.13 0.30
N SER A 191 -8.50 12.01 -0.33
CA SER A 191 -9.18 10.73 -0.50
C SER A 191 -9.72 10.53 -1.92
N SER A 192 -9.61 9.31 -2.44
CA SER A 192 -10.18 8.94 -3.74
C SER A 192 -11.69 9.20 -3.80
N THR A 193 -12.41 9.02 -2.69
CA THR A 193 -13.86 9.28 -2.63
C THR A 193 -14.17 10.75 -2.83
N ALA A 194 -13.47 11.66 -2.17
CA ALA A 194 -13.66 13.10 -2.34
C ALA A 194 -13.34 13.54 -3.79
N ILE A 195 -12.26 13.00 -4.36
CA ILE A 195 -11.86 13.24 -5.75
C ILE A 195 -12.97 12.80 -6.71
N ARG A 196 -13.46 11.55 -6.59
CA ARG A 196 -14.54 11.05 -7.44
C ARG A 196 -15.82 11.87 -7.29
N SER A 197 -16.16 12.28 -6.07
CA SER A 197 -17.34 13.12 -5.83
C SER A 197 -17.20 14.50 -6.47
N ALA A 198 -16.00 15.09 -6.47
CA ALA A 198 -15.73 16.35 -7.15
C ALA A 198 -15.89 16.21 -8.68
N LEU A 199 -15.30 15.18 -9.26
CA LEU A 199 -15.37 14.91 -10.71
C LEU A 199 -16.76 14.49 -11.20
N ALA A 200 -17.59 13.89 -10.33
CA ALA A 200 -18.94 13.44 -10.67
C ALA A 200 -19.97 14.56 -10.68
N ARG A 201 -19.71 15.73 -10.08
CA ARG A 201 -20.65 16.85 -10.11
C ARG A 201 -20.85 17.32 -11.54
N SER A 202 -22.10 17.64 -11.91
CA SER A 202 -22.43 18.22 -13.22
C SER A 202 -21.62 19.50 -13.44
N GLY A 203 -20.80 19.53 -14.49
CA GLY A 203 -19.86 20.62 -14.71
C GLY A 203 -18.67 20.66 -13.75
N GLY A 204 -18.37 19.54 -13.06
CA GLY A 204 -17.24 19.45 -12.13
C GLY A 204 -15.97 19.99 -12.74
N ASP A 205 -15.42 21.04 -12.13
CA ASP A 205 -14.22 21.69 -12.61
C ASP A 205 -13.00 20.80 -12.24
N PRO A 206 -12.23 20.31 -13.23
CA PRO A 206 -10.99 19.59 -12.96
C PRO A 206 -10.02 20.38 -12.07
N ALA A 207 -10.09 21.71 -12.08
CA ALA A 207 -9.27 22.57 -11.23
C ALA A 207 -9.50 22.30 -9.72
N GLU A 208 -10.69 21.85 -9.30
CA GLU A 208 -10.97 21.47 -7.89
C GLU A 208 -10.09 20.32 -7.40
N VAL A 209 -9.61 19.45 -8.29
CA VAL A 209 -8.81 18.27 -7.97
C VAL A 209 -7.36 18.36 -8.48
N ALA A 210 -7.00 19.41 -9.22
CA ALA A 210 -5.69 19.55 -9.85
C ALA A 210 -4.51 19.44 -8.87
N GLY A 211 -4.62 19.96 -7.66
CA GLY A 211 -3.59 19.85 -6.61
C GLY A 211 -3.58 18.52 -5.85
N LEU A 212 -4.53 17.64 -6.11
CA LEU A 212 -4.72 16.37 -5.40
C LEU A 212 -4.16 15.17 -6.19
N LEU A 213 -4.00 15.32 -7.49
CA LEU A 213 -3.58 14.30 -8.45
C LEU A 213 -2.35 14.75 -9.24
N PRO A 214 -1.47 13.84 -9.66
CA PRO A 214 -0.50 14.13 -10.71
C PRO A 214 -1.20 14.62 -11.98
N PRO A 215 -0.68 15.66 -12.66
CA PRO A 215 -1.30 16.22 -13.87
C PRO A 215 -1.57 15.17 -14.96
N ALA A 216 -0.65 14.22 -15.15
CA ALA A 216 -0.82 13.13 -16.11
C ALA A 216 -1.99 12.19 -15.76
N VAL A 217 -2.26 12.00 -14.46
CA VAL A 217 -3.41 11.20 -13.99
C VAL A 217 -4.70 11.95 -14.25
N LEU A 218 -4.74 13.27 -13.98
CA LEU A 218 -5.92 14.08 -14.24
C LEU A 218 -6.25 14.10 -15.75
N ALA A 219 -5.25 14.33 -16.59
CA ALA A 219 -5.41 14.29 -18.05
C ALA A 219 -5.94 12.94 -18.56
N TYR A 220 -5.48 11.84 -17.96
CA TYR A 220 -5.99 10.50 -18.28
C TYR A 220 -7.47 10.36 -17.91
N ILE A 221 -7.86 10.80 -16.72
CA ILE A 221 -9.25 10.77 -16.24
C ILE A 221 -10.16 11.56 -17.21
N GLU A 222 -9.74 12.76 -17.61
CA GLU A 222 -10.51 13.62 -18.52
C GLU A 222 -10.66 13.00 -19.92
N SER A 223 -9.54 12.52 -20.49
CA SER A 223 -9.51 11.93 -21.83
C SER A 223 -10.33 10.64 -21.96
N ASN A 224 -10.46 9.89 -20.87
CA ASN A 224 -11.23 8.65 -20.83
C ASN A 224 -12.63 8.82 -20.22
N GLY A 225 -13.04 10.04 -19.86
CA GLY A 225 -14.36 10.34 -19.29
C GLY A 225 -14.65 9.62 -17.97
N LEU A 226 -13.59 9.28 -17.19
CA LEU A 226 -13.75 8.53 -15.96
C LEU A 226 -14.42 9.39 -14.88
N TYR A 227 -15.22 8.73 -14.03
CA TYR A 227 -15.91 9.32 -12.86
C TYR A 227 -16.99 10.37 -13.18
N LYS A 228 -17.26 10.66 -14.44
CA LYS A 228 -18.37 11.56 -14.83
C LYS A 228 -19.71 10.86 -14.58
N GLN A 229 -20.73 11.61 -14.16
CA GLN A 229 -22.09 11.11 -14.20
C GLN A 229 -22.54 10.98 -15.67
N PRO A 230 -23.31 9.92 -16.04
CA PRO A 230 -23.94 9.88 -17.32
C PRO A 230 -24.82 11.12 -17.45
N THR A 231 -24.58 11.93 -18.47
CA THR A 231 -25.51 12.98 -18.87
C THR A 231 -26.83 12.32 -19.21
N HIS A 232 -27.85 12.48 -18.38
CA HIS A 232 -29.20 12.12 -18.77
C HIS A 232 -29.54 12.96 -20.02
N ALA A 233 -29.50 12.33 -21.18
CA ALA A 233 -30.10 12.89 -22.37
C ALA A 233 -31.61 13.02 -22.06
N SER A 234 -32.07 14.26 -22.02
CA SER A 234 -33.48 14.61 -21.89
C SER A 234 -34.23 14.26 -23.17
#